data_04a7fa42b5b72461d5a223d87f30ef55
#
_entry.id   04a7fa42b5b72461d5a223d87f30ef55
#
_cell.length_a   1.000
_cell.length_b   1.000
_cell.length_c   1.000
_cell.angle_alpha   90.00
_cell.angle_beta   90.00
_cell.angle_gamma   90.00
#
_symmetry.space_group_name_H-M   'P 1'
#
loop_
_entity.id
_entity.type
_entity.pdbx_description
1 polymer ?
#
loop_
_entity_poly.entity_id
_entity_poly.type
_entity_poly.pdbx_seq_one_letter_code
_entity_poly.pdbx_strand_id
1 'polypeptide(L)' 'MSLSDAVRDRIKFYQQKKNMTLWKLFKASGVPMSTLAAFMSKRTELIKLDTLLHICEGFGITITEFFEDDIFKEVEQD' A
#
# COMPACT_ATOMS: atom_id res chain seq x y z
N MET A 1 -13.91 -7.27 -5.17
CA MET A 1 -12.48 -7.34 -4.78
C MET A 1 -12.36 -7.04 -3.28
N SER A 2 -11.40 -7.65 -2.59
CA SER A 2 -11.21 -7.39 -1.18
C SER A 2 -10.53 -6.04 -0.95
N LEU A 3 -10.71 -5.47 0.24
CA LEU A 3 -10.03 -4.22 0.60
C LEU A 3 -8.52 -4.38 0.52
N SER A 4 -7.99 -5.52 1.01
CA SER A 4 -6.55 -5.76 0.96
C SER A 4 -6.02 -5.80 -0.47
N ASP A 5 -6.74 -6.42 -1.39
CA ASP A 5 -6.34 -6.44 -2.80
C ASP A 5 -6.38 -5.03 -3.40
N ALA A 6 -7.38 -4.24 -3.08
CA ALA A 6 -7.46 -2.85 -3.53
C ALA A 6 -6.27 -2.03 -3.01
N VAL A 7 -5.91 -2.24 -1.74
CA VAL A 7 -4.75 -1.57 -1.13
C VAL A 7 -3.45 -2.00 -1.83
N ARG A 8 -3.28 -3.29 -2.11
CA ARG A 8 -2.10 -3.79 -2.83
C ARG A 8 -1.99 -3.17 -4.22
N ASP A 9 -3.09 -3.09 -4.94
CA ASP A 9 -3.11 -2.49 -6.28
C ASP A 9 -2.75 -1.01 -6.21
N ARG A 10 -3.23 -0.30 -5.20
CA ARG A 10 -2.92 1.11 -5.02
C ARG A 10 -1.44 1.33 -4.70
N ILE A 11 -0.86 0.46 -3.87
CA ILE A 11 0.59 0.49 -3.58
C ILE A 11 1.37 0.28 -4.89
N LYS A 12 0.99 -0.71 -5.69
CA LYS A 12 1.65 -0.96 -6.98
C LYS A 12 1.56 0.25 -7.91
N PHE A 13 0.40 0.91 -7.94
CA PHE A 13 0.21 2.12 -8.73
C PHE A 13 1.25 3.19 -8.35
N TYR A 14 1.41 3.46 -7.05
CA TYR A 14 2.36 4.47 -6.61
C TYR A 14 3.81 4.02 -6.75
N GLN A 15 4.11 2.72 -6.63
CA GLN A 15 5.44 2.21 -6.94
C GLN A 15 5.83 2.54 -8.38
N GLN A 16 4.92 2.34 -9.32
CA GLN A 16 5.16 2.63 -10.73
C GLN A 16 5.25 4.15 -10.97
N LYS A 17 4.30 4.89 -10.42
CA LYS A 17 4.25 6.35 -10.59
C LYS A 17 5.49 7.03 -10.02
N LYS A 18 5.99 6.56 -8.89
CA LYS A 18 7.16 7.13 -8.20
C LYS A 18 8.46 6.41 -8.56
N ASN A 19 8.38 5.38 -9.42
CA ASN A 19 9.52 4.56 -9.82
C ASN A 19 10.25 3.98 -8.60
N MET A 20 9.51 3.33 -7.70
CA MET A 20 10.02 2.78 -6.45
C MET A 20 9.88 1.26 -6.39
N THR A 21 11.00 0.59 -6.10
CA THR A 21 10.98 -0.82 -5.71
C THR A 21 10.51 -0.94 -4.26
N LEU A 22 10.22 -2.16 -3.81
CA LEU A 22 9.93 -2.38 -2.38
C LEU A 22 11.11 -1.97 -1.50
N TRP A 23 12.33 -2.16 -1.98
CA TRP A 23 13.52 -1.72 -1.25
C TRP A 23 13.54 -0.20 -1.06
N LYS A 24 13.27 0.54 -2.13
CA LYS A 24 13.19 2.01 -2.05
C LYS A 24 12.06 2.45 -1.13
N LEU A 25 10.92 1.75 -1.18
CA LEU A 25 9.79 2.06 -0.31
C LEU A 25 10.15 1.78 1.16
N PHE A 26 10.83 0.67 1.45
CA PHE A 26 11.35 0.39 2.79
C PHE A 26 12.24 1.53 3.27
N LYS A 27 13.19 1.97 2.45
CA LYS A 27 14.11 3.05 2.82
C LYS A 27 13.38 4.37 3.09
N ALA A 28 12.36 4.66 2.30
CA ALA A 28 11.61 5.93 2.42
C ALA A 28 10.57 5.91 3.53
N SER A 29 9.96 4.76 3.81
CA SER A 29 8.84 4.65 4.75
C SER A 29 9.25 4.19 6.15
N GLY A 30 10.37 3.48 6.25
CA GLY A 30 10.78 2.82 7.49
C GLY A 30 9.99 1.55 7.79
N VAL A 31 9.07 1.15 6.93
CA VAL A 31 8.32 -0.11 7.11
C VAL A 31 9.24 -1.27 6.76
N PRO A 32 9.41 -2.27 7.66
CA PRO A 32 10.33 -3.38 7.42
C PRO A 32 10.05 -4.09 6.08
N MET A 33 11.13 -4.47 5.40
CA MET A 33 11.04 -5.15 4.12
C MET A 33 10.21 -6.44 4.21
N SER A 34 10.35 -7.19 5.32
CA SER A 34 9.58 -8.41 5.56
C SER A 34 8.07 -8.12 5.62
N THR A 35 7.68 -7.00 6.23
CA THR A 35 6.27 -6.58 6.33
C THR A 35 5.74 -6.22 4.94
N LEU A 36 6.49 -5.43 4.18
CA LEU A 36 6.09 -5.05 2.82
C LEU A 36 5.96 -6.28 1.92
N ALA A 37 6.95 -7.15 1.92
CA ALA A 37 6.97 -8.34 1.09
C ALA A 37 5.84 -9.31 1.46
N ALA A 38 5.58 -9.52 2.75
CA ALA A 38 4.53 -10.40 3.21
C ALA A 38 3.14 -9.92 2.77
N PHE A 39 2.89 -8.61 2.90
CA PHE A 39 1.60 -8.06 2.48
C PHE A 39 1.45 -8.09 0.96
N MET A 40 2.46 -7.68 0.22
CA MET A 40 2.39 -7.61 -1.25
C MET A 40 2.32 -9.00 -1.89
N SER A 41 2.89 -10.02 -1.27
CA SER A 41 2.82 -11.41 -1.76
C SER A 41 1.59 -12.18 -1.27
N LYS A 42 0.70 -11.52 -0.52
CA LYS A 42 -0.52 -12.12 0.04
C LYS A 42 -0.25 -13.18 1.11
N ARG A 43 0.95 -13.21 1.70
CA ARG A 43 1.19 -14.08 2.86
C ARG A 43 0.46 -13.58 4.09
N THR A 44 0.21 -12.26 4.17
CA THR A 44 -0.65 -11.67 5.17
C THR A 44 -1.77 -10.91 4.47
N GLU A 45 -2.99 -10.99 5.03
CA GLU A 45 -4.16 -10.32 4.49
C GLU A 45 -4.36 -8.94 5.12
N LEU A 46 -3.84 -8.73 6.32
CA LEU A 46 -4.11 -7.51 7.06
C LEU A 46 -2.89 -6.60 7.04
N ILE A 47 -3.16 -5.31 6.99
CA ILE A 47 -2.15 -4.28 7.17
C ILE A 47 -2.66 -3.31 8.23
N LYS A 48 -1.80 -2.91 9.15
CA LYS A 48 -2.15 -1.93 10.17
C LYS A 48 -2.32 -0.57 9.53
N LEU A 49 -3.27 0.23 10.03
CA LEU A 49 -3.48 1.59 9.54
C LEU A 49 -2.23 2.45 9.68
N ASP A 50 -1.50 2.31 10.79
CA ASP A 50 -0.25 3.04 10.99
C ASP A 50 0.79 2.64 9.95
N THR A 51 0.89 1.36 9.63
CA THR A 51 1.79 0.88 8.58
C THR A 51 1.44 1.51 7.24
N LEU A 52 0.15 1.56 6.92
CA LEU A 52 -0.30 2.18 5.67
C LEU A 52 0.02 3.68 5.65
N LEU A 53 -0.15 4.37 6.78
CA LEU A 53 0.22 5.78 6.87
C LEU A 53 1.71 5.98 6.57
N HIS A 54 2.58 5.13 7.14
CA HIS A 54 4.02 5.21 6.88
C HIS A 54 4.35 4.93 5.41
N ILE A 55 3.63 4.00 4.78
CA ILE A 55 3.79 3.75 3.35
C ILE A 55 3.43 5.00 2.54
N CYS A 56 2.33 5.66 2.87
CA CYS A 56 1.93 6.92 2.22
C CYS A 56 3.00 7.99 2.38
N GLU A 57 3.55 8.13 3.59
CA GLU A 57 4.64 9.06 3.85
C GLU A 57 5.87 8.73 2.99
N GLY A 58 6.17 7.44 2.84
CA GLY A 58 7.27 7.00 1.98
C GLY A 58 7.07 7.35 0.51
N PHE A 59 5.83 7.35 0.04
CA PHE A 59 5.49 7.80 -1.30
C PHE A 59 5.40 9.32 -1.43
N GLY A 60 5.36 10.05 -0.32
CA GLY A 60 5.16 11.50 -0.34
C GLY A 60 3.73 11.91 -0.66
N ILE A 61 2.77 11.11 -0.25
CA ILE A 61 1.34 11.36 -0.48
C ILE A 61 0.59 11.36 0.85
N THR A 62 -0.62 11.93 0.84
CA THR A 62 -1.52 11.85 1.99
C THR A 62 -2.33 10.55 1.97
N ILE A 63 -2.90 10.19 3.12
CA ILE A 63 -3.80 9.02 3.19
C ILE A 63 -5.04 9.26 2.32
N THR A 64 -5.50 10.50 2.23
CA THR A 64 -6.63 10.87 1.36
C THR A 64 -6.30 10.59 -0.11
N GLU A 65 -5.14 11.03 -0.56
CA GLU A 65 -4.70 10.76 -1.93
C GLU A 65 -4.60 9.27 -2.21
N PHE A 66 -4.11 8.50 -1.24
CA PHE A 66 -4.01 7.05 -1.38
C PHE A 66 -5.36 6.41 -1.70
N PHE A 67 -6.41 6.82 -0.99
CA PHE A 67 -7.74 6.24 -1.15
C PHE A 67 -8.59 6.92 -2.24
N GLU A 68 -8.07 7.93 -2.90
CA GLU A 68 -8.78 8.69 -3.93
C GLU A 68 -8.66 8.00 -5.29
N ASP A 69 -9.36 6.86 -5.42
CA ASP A 69 -9.40 6.09 -6.66
C ASP A 69 -10.66 5.26 -6.68
N ASP A 70 -11.23 5.07 -7.87
CA ASP A 70 -12.47 4.31 -8.04
C ASP A 70 -12.34 2.84 -7.67
N ILE A 71 -11.12 2.30 -7.60
CA ILE A 71 -10.90 0.91 -7.20
C ILE A 71 -11.51 0.61 -5.82
N PHE A 72 -11.54 1.61 -4.93
CA PHE A 72 -12.09 1.42 -3.59
C PHE A 72 -13.61 1.36 -3.57
N LYS A 73 -14.27 1.78 -4.65
CA LYS A 73 -15.72 1.63 -4.82
C LYS A 73 -16.11 0.19 -5.17
N GLU A 74 -15.15 -0.61 -5.61
CA GLU A 74 -15.37 -2.01 -5.99
C GLU A 74 -15.10 -2.98 -4.83
N VAL A 75 -14.77 -2.47 -3.65
CA VAL A 75 -14.51 -3.30 -2.48
C VAL A 75 -15.83 -3.89 -1.98
N GLU A 76 -15.85 -5.22 -1.84
CA GLU A 76 -17.01 -5.94 -1.34
C GLU A 76 -17.09 -5.79 0.18
N GLN A 77 -18.32 -5.59 0.66
CA GLN A 77 -18.62 -5.57 2.09
C GLN A 77 -19.27 -6.89 2.47
N ASP A 78 -18.73 -7.51 3.49
CA ASP A 78 -19.29 -8.75 4.04
C ASP A 78 -20.45 -8.47 4.98
#